data_4a86a5dfe74c5f57258481c86dd45690
#
_entry.id   4a86a5dfe74c5f57258481c86dd45690
#
_cell.length_a   1.000
_cell.length_b   1.000
_cell.length_c   1.000
_cell.angle_alpha   90.00
_cell.angle_beta   90.00
_cell.angle_gamma   90.00
#
_symmetry.space_group_name_H-M   'P 1'
#
loop_
_entity.id
_entity.type
_entity.pdbx_description
1 polymer ?
#
loop_
_entity_poly.entity_id
_entity_poly.type
_entity_poly.pdbx_seq_one_letter_code
_entity_poly.pdbx_strand_id
1 'polypeptide(L)'
;RASDIKRIVDAVTGNRDIDKFSRLVSIDEIRQNDYNLNIPRYVDSSESAESWDVYSTMFGGIPKQDIDALGKYWNVFPGLLQRLFAEENGHSARLAVQDVREAVNADSGVSAYIQRYREVFTDYPAYLRDELVGNAANVSIAAEEETLTNDLLRRLAGIPLVDAYAAYQVLDDSWQKTISIDLETIQDEGHDAVRKVDANMVVKKKGGKDVEVPDGWVGHILPFDLVQGKYLTSDLAEIATFESRLSDIGGEIADILENLDEDDKSSTDAVSEDGDSFVAAELKKAVKSIGKNPETDFDRALVSAQRLFDEEREVKKNVKNLRSALDEKTRTVIEGLSDEHADDLLAAKWVEPLQRKLEELPQTAVDELIAAVNALNDKYSTTYSDVCEQIEQAEAELGNMLGQLTGNEFDMAGIAELKTLLGGE
;
A
#
# COMPACT_ATOMS: atom_id res chain seq x y z
N ARG A 1 12.23 6.60 14.04
CA ARG A 1 11.36 7.54 13.30
C ARG A 1 11.33 8.88 14.05
N ALA A 2 10.98 9.96 13.36
CA ALA A 2 10.84 11.28 13.99
C ALA A 2 9.72 11.29 15.05
N SER A 3 8.62 10.60 14.76
CA SER A 3 7.52 10.37 15.70
C SER A 3 7.97 9.73 17.02
N ASP A 4 8.89 8.78 16.98
CA ASP A 4 9.40 8.12 18.18
C ASP A 4 10.26 9.10 19.00
N ILE A 5 11.12 9.87 18.32
CA ILE A 5 11.95 10.89 18.96
C ILE A 5 11.06 11.96 19.61
N LYS A 6 10.07 12.46 18.89
CA LYS A 6 9.10 13.46 19.40
C LYS A 6 8.36 12.93 20.63
N ARG A 7 7.89 11.68 20.57
CA ARG A 7 7.20 11.05 21.69
C ARG A 7 8.10 10.90 22.93
N ILE A 8 9.38 10.54 22.74
CA ILE A 8 10.35 10.47 23.83
C ILE A 8 10.58 11.86 24.43
N VAL A 9 10.83 12.88 23.58
CA VAL A 9 11.05 14.24 24.04
C VAL A 9 9.84 14.78 24.80
N ASP A 10 8.64 14.59 24.30
CA ASP A 10 7.40 15.05 24.94
C ASP A 10 7.14 14.34 26.27
N ALA A 11 7.45 13.03 26.36
CA ALA A 11 7.33 12.27 27.61
C ALA A 11 8.30 12.78 28.68
N VAL A 12 9.57 13.04 28.30
CA VAL A 12 10.62 13.49 29.21
C VAL A 12 10.38 14.94 29.63
N THR A 13 10.14 15.86 28.69
CA THR A 13 9.93 17.28 29.00
C THR A 13 8.63 17.54 29.73
N GLY A 14 7.58 16.78 29.39
CA GLY A 14 6.26 16.85 30.03
C GLY A 14 6.15 16.08 31.34
N ASN A 15 7.18 15.33 31.73
CA ASN A 15 7.15 14.40 32.88
C ASN A 15 5.88 13.53 32.88
N ARG A 16 5.63 12.82 31.77
CA ARG A 16 4.38 12.10 31.55
C ARG A 16 4.54 10.60 31.82
N ASP A 17 3.60 10.04 32.58
CA ASP A 17 3.37 8.61 32.62
C ASP A 17 2.54 8.21 31.40
N ILE A 18 3.09 7.33 30.57
CA ILE A 18 2.43 6.79 29.38
C ILE A 18 2.49 5.27 29.48
N ASP A 19 1.32 4.65 29.47
CA ASP A 19 1.22 3.19 29.59
C ASP A 19 2.11 2.47 28.57
N LYS A 20 2.84 1.45 29.05
CA LYS A 20 3.82 0.64 28.27
C LYS A 20 4.97 1.42 27.62
N PHE A 21 5.09 2.72 27.88
CA PHE A 21 6.10 3.57 27.23
C PHE A 21 6.98 4.36 28.19
N SER A 22 6.42 5.08 29.14
CA SER A 22 7.19 5.89 30.10
C SER A 22 6.53 5.94 31.46
N ARG A 23 7.36 6.00 32.52
CA ARG A 23 6.91 6.12 33.91
C ARG A 23 7.85 7.02 34.70
N LEU A 24 7.28 7.94 35.48
CA LEU A 24 8.00 8.70 36.49
C LEU A 24 8.26 7.82 37.71
N VAL A 25 9.52 7.62 38.03
CA VAL A 25 9.94 6.78 39.15
C VAL A 25 10.61 7.62 40.23
N SER A 26 10.19 7.48 41.47
CA SER A 26 10.78 8.22 42.57
C SER A 26 12.18 7.66 42.90
N ILE A 27 13.05 8.54 43.46
CA ILE A 27 14.37 8.13 43.97
C ILE A 27 14.25 7.04 45.04
N ASP A 28 13.19 7.06 45.85
CA ASP A 28 13.00 6.07 46.90
C ASP A 28 12.65 4.70 46.31
N GLU A 29 11.87 4.64 45.24
CA GLU A 29 11.59 3.40 44.52
C GLU A 29 12.86 2.85 43.85
N ILE A 30 13.68 3.71 43.23
CA ILE A 30 14.97 3.33 42.67
C ILE A 30 15.89 2.77 43.75
N ARG A 31 15.92 3.39 44.92
CA ARG A 31 16.72 2.94 46.06
C ARG A 31 16.24 1.58 46.60
N GLN A 32 14.93 1.34 46.66
CA GLN A 32 14.35 0.04 47.04
C GLN A 32 14.70 -1.07 46.04
N ASN A 33 14.97 -0.71 44.81
CA ASN A 33 15.43 -1.61 43.75
C ASN A 33 16.98 -1.67 43.61
N ASP A 34 17.70 -1.39 44.67
CA ASP A 34 19.17 -1.43 44.73
C ASP A 34 19.84 -0.54 43.68
N TYR A 35 19.23 0.62 43.40
CA TYR A 35 19.68 1.55 42.32
C TYR A 35 19.75 0.92 40.92
N ASN A 36 19.00 -0.14 40.69
CA ASN A 36 18.91 -0.76 39.38
C ASN A 36 18.06 0.10 38.44
N LEU A 37 18.68 0.65 37.37
CA LEU A 37 18.03 1.51 36.39
C LEU A 37 17.58 0.75 35.13
N ASN A 38 17.41 -0.58 35.21
CA ASN A 38 16.95 -1.37 34.09
C ASN A 38 15.47 -1.05 33.80
N ILE A 39 15.18 -0.47 32.63
CA ILE A 39 13.88 0.04 32.22
C ILE A 39 12.73 -0.98 32.38
N PRO A 40 12.87 -2.27 31.96
CA PRO A 40 11.81 -3.26 32.12
C PRO A 40 11.33 -3.50 33.56
N ARG A 41 12.11 -3.06 34.55
CA ARG A 41 11.71 -3.14 35.96
C ARG A 41 10.62 -2.11 36.32
N TYR A 42 10.56 -1.02 35.58
CA TYR A 42 9.68 0.13 35.87
C TYR A 42 8.61 0.31 34.83
N VAL A 43 8.90 -0.04 33.58
CA VAL A 43 7.98 0.04 32.45
C VAL A 43 7.94 -1.32 31.78
N ASP A 44 6.81 -1.98 31.88
CA ASP A 44 6.55 -3.22 31.15
C ASP A 44 6.04 -2.87 29.75
N SER A 45 6.93 -2.91 28.77
CA SER A 45 6.62 -2.70 27.36
C SER A 45 6.28 -4.01 26.62
N SER A 46 6.24 -5.15 27.35
CA SER A 46 5.90 -6.42 26.75
C SER A 46 4.46 -6.42 26.21
N GLU A 47 4.26 -7.04 25.08
CA GLU A 47 2.92 -7.42 24.65
C GLU A 47 2.39 -8.45 25.64
N SER A 48 1.11 -8.32 25.99
CA SER A 48 0.46 -9.33 26.81
C SER A 48 0.58 -10.67 26.10
N ALA A 49 1.01 -11.69 26.83
CA ALA A 49 1.06 -13.04 26.26
C ALA A 49 -0.31 -13.38 25.68
N GLU A 50 -0.34 -13.96 24.51
CA GLU A 50 -1.58 -14.37 23.87
C GLU A 50 -2.27 -15.39 24.80
N SER A 51 -3.44 -15.02 25.28
CA SER A 51 -4.25 -15.88 26.13
C SER A 51 -5.35 -16.52 25.30
N TRP A 52 -5.55 -17.82 25.49
CA TRP A 52 -6.64 -18.57 24.88
C TRP A 52 -7.67 -18.92 25.93
N ASP A 53 -8.92 -18.57 25.68
CA ASP A 53 -10.03 -19.00 26.53
C ASP A 53 -10.31 -20.47 26.27
N VAL A 54 -10.20 -21.30 27.33
CA VAL A 54 -10.33 -22.75 27.22
C VAL A 54 -11.74 -23.13 26.77
N TYR A 55 -12.78 -22.46 27.29
CA TYR A 55 -14.15 -22.76 26.93
C TYR A 55 -14.41 -22.50 25.44
N SER A 56 -14.01 -21.32 24.97
CA SER A 56 -14.17 -20.93 23.57
C SER A 56 -13.33 -21.79 22.63
N THR A 57 -12.15 -22.24 23.06
CA THR A 57 -11.32 -23.18 22.28
C THR A 57 -11.98 -24.56 22.15
N MET A 58 -12.71 -24.99 23.19
CA MET A 58 -13.39 -26.31 23.18
C MET A 58 -14.71 -26.27 22.42
N PHE A 59 -15.51 -25.21 22.59
CA PHE A 59 -16.91 -25.17 22.19
C PHE A 59 -17.26 -24.06 21.20
N GLY A 60 -16.31 -23.18 20.89
CA GLY A 60 -16.49 -22.04 20.01
C GLY A 60 -17.04 -20.79 20.71
N GLY A 61 -17.25 -19.76 19.90
CA GLY A 61 -17.69 -18.44 20.35
C GLY A 61 -16.53 -17.55 20.83
N ILE A 62 -16.66 -16.23 20.63
CA ILE A 62 -15.66 -15.25 21.03
C ILE A 62 -15.89 -14.87 22.48
N PRO A 63 -14.89 -14.99 23.38
CA PRO A 63 -15.04 -14.60 24.80
C PRO A 63 -15.40 -13.11 24.92
N LYS A 64 -16.37 -12.80 25.77
CA LYS A 64 -16.74 -11.40 26.06
C LYS A 64 -15.56 -10.58 26.58
N GLN A 65 -14.64 -11.18 27.31
CA GLN A 65 -13.43 -10.52 27.80
C GLN A 65 -12.53 -10.04 26.64
N ASP A 66 -12.37 -10.82 25.59
CA ASP A 66 -11.57 -10.45 24.41
C ASP A 66 -12.26 -9.33 23.61
N ILE A 67 -13.60 -9.38 23.52
CA ILE A 67 -14.40 -8.29 22.93
C ILE A 67 -14.27 -7.01 23.77
N ASP A 68 -14.35 -7.10 25.07
CA ASP A 68 -14.23 -5.96 26.01
C ASP A 68 -12.83 -5.34 25.98
N ALA A 69 -11.79 -6.12 25.64
CA ALA A 69 -10.43 -5.60 25.44
C ALA A 69 -10.34 -4.57 24.30
N LEU A 70 -11.28 -4.59 23.36
CA LEU A 70 -11.43 -3.55 22.32
C LEU A 70 -12.20 -2.31 22.80
N GLY A 71 -12.32 -2.10 24.11
CA GLY A 71 -13.10 -1.03 24.74
C GLY A 71 -12.81 0.37 24.24
N LYS A 72 -11.56 0.65 23.80
CA LYS A 72 -11.21 1.94 23.20
C LYS A 72 -12.09 2.30 21.97
N TYR A 73 -12.50 1.30 21.20
CA TYR A 73 -13.38 1.48 20.05
C TYR A 73 -14.85 1.57 20.45
N TRP A 74 -15.28 0.74 21.41
CA TRP A 74 -16.68 0.74 21.88
C TRP A 74 -17.06 2.05 22.55
N ASN A 75 -16.10 2.72 23.20
CA ASN A 75 -16.29 4.05 23.78
C ASN A 75 -16.53 5.13 22.70
N VAL A 76 -15.96 4.97 21.51
CA VAL A 76 -16.13 5.91 20.38
C VAL A 76 -17.35 5.55 19.53
N PHE A 77 -17.62 4.24 19.36
CA PHE A 77 -18.71 3.67 18.56
C PHE A 77 -19.67 2.84 19.41
N PRO A 78 -20.45 3.44 20.34
CA PRO A 78 -21.21 2.68 21.34
C PRO A 78 -22.29 1.76 20.76
N GLY A 79 -22.81 2.04 19.55
CA GLY A 79 -23.79 1.18 18.88
C GLY A 79 -23.19 0.02 18.08
N LEU A 80 -21.90 0.09 17.77
CA LEU A 80 -21.25 -0.85 16.88
C LEU A 80 -21.05 -2.23 17.53
N LEU A 81 -20.77 -2.27 18.82
CA LEU A 81 -20.64 -3.53 19.58
C LEU A 81 -21.86 -4.44 19.40
N GLN A 82 -23.06 -3.91 19.63
CA GLN A 82 -24.33 -4.67 19.53
C GLN A 82 -24.68 -5.04 18.06
N ARG A 83 -24.16 -4.29 17.12
CA ARG A 83 -24.33 -4.57 15.69
C ARG A 83 -23.43 -5.70 15.22
N LEU A 84 -22.18 -5.75 15.71
CA LEU A 84 -21.19 -6.74 15.29
C LEU A 84 -21.34 -8.08 16.03
N PHE A 85 -21.77 -8.06 17.29
CA PHE A 85 -21.80 -9.26 18.12
C PHE A 85 -23.19 -9.56 18.63
N ALA A 86 -23.59 -10.81 18.52
CA ALA A 86 -24.78 -11.37 19.15
C ALA A 86 -24.36 -12.24 20.33
N GLU A 87 -24.98 -12.04 21.51
CA GLU A 87 -24.74 -12.85 22.67
C GLU A 87 -25.15 -14.32 22.39
N GLU A 88 -24.27 -15.26 22.66
CA GLU A 88 -24.53 -16.68 22.52
C GLU A 88 -24.86 -17.31 23.87
N ASN A 89 -24.10 -16.93 24.88
CA ASN A 89 -24.30 -17.35 26.27
C ASN A 89 -23.70 -16.31 27.23
N GLY A 90 -23.72 -16.56 28.52
CA GLY A 90 -23.18 -15.64 29.55
C GLY A 90 -21.67 -15.37 29.41
N HIS A 91 -20.92 -16.23 28.69
CA HIS A 91 -19.47 -16.21 28.58
C HIS A 91 -18.98 -15.71 27.20
N SER A 92 -19.64 -16.09 26.11
CA SER A 92 -19.24 -15.84 24.74
C SER A 92 -20.31 -15.17 23.89
N ALA A 93 -19.88 -14.57 22.78
CA ALA A 93 -20.70 -14.02 21.72
C ALA A 93 -20.19 -14.52 20.37
N ARG A 94 -21.00 -14.36 19.34
CA ARG A 94 -20.63 -14.68 17.94
C ARG A 94 -20.78 -13.44 17.07
N LEU A 95 -20.11 -13.42 15.95
CA LEU A 95 -20.38 -12.40 14.94
C LEU A 95 -21.84 -12.47 14.45
N ALA A 96 -22.51 -11.32 14.46
CA ALA A 96 -23.87 -11.16 13.96
C ALA A 96 -23.93 -10.78 12.48
N VAL A 97 -22.76 -10.56 11.85
CA VAL A 97 -22.60 -10.08 10.48
C VAL A 97 -21.72 -11.04 9.69
N GLN A 98 -21.92 -11.11 8.37
CA GLN A 98 -21.10 -11.93 7.48
C GLN A 98 -19.81 -11.18 7.06
N ASP A 99 -19.92 -9.86 6.83
CA ASP A 99 -18.82 -9.00 6.47
C ASP A 99 -18.67 -7.89 7.51
N VAL A 100 -17.60 -7.99 8.30
CA VAL A 100 -17.27 -7.01 9.35
C VAL A 100 -16.94 -5.66 8.72
N ARG A 101 -16.22 -5.62 7.60
CA ARG A 101 -15.83 -4.38 6.93
C ARG A 101 -17.04 -3.62 6.42
N GLU A 102 -17.96 -4.30 5.77
CA GLU A 102 -19.21 -3.70 5.29
C GLU A 102 -20.02 -3.15 6.47
N ALA A 103 -20.19 -3.95 7.53
CA ALA A 103 -20.96 -3.56 8.69
C ALA A 103 -20.39 -2.35 9.44
N VAL A 104 -19.06 -2.27 9.59
CA VAL A 104 -18.35 -1.15 10.23
C VAL A 104 -18.44 0.10 9.37
N ASN A 105 -18.15 0.01 8.08
CA ASN A 105 -18.20 1.16 7.17
C ASN A 105 -19.62 1.72 6.97
N ALA A 106 -20.64 0.90 7.09
CA ALA A 106 -22.04 1.32 7.05
C ALA A 106 -22.58 1.85 8.39
N ASP A 107 -21.75 1.92 9.43
CA ASP A 107 -22.15 2.41 10.75
C ASP A 107 -22.17 3.96 10.77
N SER A 108 -23.28 4.52 11.29
CA SER A 108 -23.45 5.97 11.38
C SER A 108 -22.50 6.65 12.36
N GLY A 109 -22.08 5.94 13.43
CA GLY A 109 -21.11 6.43 14.38
C GLY A 109 -19.71 6.52 13.79
N VAL A 110 -19.32 5.53 12.97
CA VAL A 110 -18.06 5.55 12.22
C VAL A 110 -18.06 6.69 11.19
N SER A 111 -19.14 6.83 10.43
CA SER A 111 -19.30 7.93 9.48
C SER A 111 -19.23 9.31 10.14
N ALA A 112 -19.89 9.48 11.27
CA ALA A 112 -19.85 10.73 12.07
C ALA A 112 -18.47 11.02 12.64
N TYR A 113 -17.72 9.99 13.05
CA TYR A 113 -16.35 10.11 13.53
C TYR A 113 -15.41 10.61 12.43
N ILE A 114 -15.47 10.00 11.24
CA ILE A 114 -14.67 10.42 10.07
C ILE A 114 -15.04 11.85 9.66
N GLN A 115 -16.32 12.19 9.66
CA GLN A 115 -16.78 13.53 9.34
C GLN A 115 -16.29 14.57 10.36
N ARG A 116 -16.36 14.27 11.67
CA ARG A 116 -15.82 15.15 12.73
C ARG A 116 -14.31 15.37 12.56
N TYR A 117 -13.56 14.34 12.18
CA TYR A 117 -12.14 14.48 11.89
C TYR A 117 -11.91 15.44 10.72
N ARG A 118 -12.64 15.29 9.62
CA ARG A 118 -12.54 16.18 8.46
C ARG A 118 -12.88 17.63 8.79
N GLU A 119 -13.87 17.85 9.65
CA GLU A 119 -14.27 19.19 10.10
C GLU A 119 -13.13 19.94 10.80
N VAL A 120 -12.31 19.23 11.60
CA VAL A 120 -11.15 19.81 12.30
C VAL A 120 -10.07 20.28 11.32
N PHE A 121 -10.01 19.70 10.12
CA PHE A 121 -9.04 20.02 9.08
C PHE A 121 -9.61 20.85 7.92
N THR A 122 -10.85 21.34 8.03
CA THR A 122 -11.48 22.09 6.93
C THR A 122 -10.73 23.34 6.54
N ASP A 123 -10.18 24.08 7.49
CA ASP A 123 -9.41 25.31 7.29
C ASP A 123 -7.90 25.05 7.13
N TYR A 124 -7.45 23.84 7.37
CA TYR A 124 -6.02 23.50 7.43
C TYR A 124 -5.28 23.72 6.10
N PRO A 125 -5.84 23.39 4.93
CA PRO A 125 -5.18 23.70 3.65
C PRO A 125 -4.96 25.20 3.43
N ALA A 126 -5.94 26.03 3.80
CA ALA A 126 -5.81 27.50 3.69
C ALA A 126 -4.74 28.00 4.66
N TYR A 127 -4.74 27.52 5.90
CA TYR A 127 -3.73 27.82 6.89
C TYR A 127 -2.31 27.45 6.41
N LEU A 128 -2.12 26.23 5.92
CA LEU A 128 -0.82 25.79 5.37
C LEU A 128 -0.39 26.62 4.15
N ARG A 129 -1.35 26.98 3.29
CA ARG A 129 -1.05 27.83 2.14
C ARG A 129 -0.54 29.21 2.58
N ASP A 130 -1.20 29.82 3.54
CA ASP A 130 -0.80 31.15 4.04
C ASP A 130 0.58 31.10 4.72
N GLU A 131 0.81 30.11 5.59
CA GLU A 131 2.08 29.98 6.34
C GLU A 131 3.25 29.60 5.43
N LEU A 132 3.06 28.69 4.49
CA LEU A 132 4.15 28.12 3.70
C LEU A 132 4.33 28.83 2.36
N VAL A 133 3.27 28.98 1.56
CA VAL A 133 3.36 29.56 0.22
C VAL A 133 3.37 31.08 0.29
N GLY A 134 2.40 31.66 0.99
CA GLY A 134 2.29 33.13 1.12
C GLY A 134 3.47 33.78 1.84
N ASN A 135 4.17 33.02 2.68
CA ASN A 135 5.30 33.51 3.49
C ASN A 135 6.65 32.86 3.13
N ALA A 136 6.74 32.11 2.03
CA ALA A 136 7.89 31.29 1.66
C ALA A 136 9.25 32.02 1.73
N ALA A 137 9.29 33.29 1.34
CA ALA A 137 10.53 34.10 1.35
C ALA A 137 11.02 34.47 2.76
N ASN A 138 10.15 34.44 3.78
CA ASN A 138 10.45 35.02 5.10
C ASN A 138 10.26 34.00 6.25
N VAL A 139 9.68 32.86 6.02
CA VAL A 139 9.43 31.86 7.06
C VAL A 139 10.74 31.38 7.67
N SER A 140 10.77 31.23 8.98
CA SER A 140 11.90 30.59 9.67
C SER A 140 11.75 29.09 9.60
N ILE A 141 12.47 28.42 8.70
CA ILE A 141 12.33 26.99 8.41
C ILE A 141 12.36 26.14 9.70
N ALA A 142 13.30 26.42 10.61
CA ALA A 142 13.42 25.67 11.86
C ALA A 142 12.28 25.95 12.86
N ALA A 143 11.75 27.18 12.90
CA ALA A 143 10.66 27.53 13.80
C ALA A 143 9.29 27.13 13.25
N GLU A 144 9.15 27.11 11.93
CA GLU A 144 7.88 26.81 11.28
C GLU A 144 7.48 25.35 11.43
N GLU A 145 8.43 24.43 11.36
CA GLU A 145 8.16 23.01 11.65
C GLU A 145 7.53 22.81 13.04
N GLU A 146 8.03 23.53 14.03
CA GLU A 146 7.47 23.50 15.39
C GLU A 146 6.08 24.14 15.45
N THR A 147 5.88 25.27 14.74
CA THR A 147 4.59 25.96 14.66
C THR A 147 3.52 25.06 14.05
N LEU A 148 3.80 24.43 12.92
CA LEU A 148 2.90 23.50 12.23
C LEU A 148 2.63 22.26 13.07
N THR A 149 3.66 21.73 13.73
CA THR A 149 3.53 20.60 14.66
C THR A 149 2.59 20.92 15.80
N ASN A 150 2.75 22.07 16.44
CA ASN A 150 1.91 22.50 17.56
C ASN A 150 0.46 22.71 17.13
N ASP A 151 0.21 23.31 15.96
CA ASP A 151 -1.13 23.47 15.40
C ASP A 151 -1.77 22.10 15.11
N LEU A 152 -1.04 21.19 14.46
CA LEU A 152 -1.50 19.82 14.16
C LEU A 152 -1.89 19.06 15.44
N LEU A 153 -1.02 19.06 16.45
CA LEU A 153 -1.29 18.37 17.72
C LEU A 153 -2.48 19.00 18.47
N ARG A 154 -2.64 20.32 18.40
CA ARG A 154 -3.78 21.04 18.97
C ARG A 154 -5.10 20.63 18.30
N ARG A 155 -5.12 20.51 16.96
CA ARG A 155 -6.29 20.05 16.19
C ARG A 155 -6.70 18.65 16.58
N LEU A 156 -5.75 17.75 16.80
CA LEU A 156 -5.98 16.35 17.15
C LEU A 156 -6.33 16.11 18.63
N ALA A 157 -6.12 17.09 19.52
CA ALA A 157 -6.27 16.91 20.97
C ALA A 157 -7.67 16.42 21.42
N GLY A 158 -8.70 16.57 20.60
CA GLY A 158 -10.07 16.12 20.89
C GLY A 158 -10.56 14.95 20.01
N ILE A 159 -9.68 14.35 19.21
CA ILE A 159 -10.04 13.29 18.29
C ILE A 159 -9.52 11.95 18.85
N PRO A 160 -10.40 11.05 19.31
CA PRO A 160 -9.98 9.76 19.81
C PRO A 160 -9.51 8.83 18.67
N LEU A 161 -8.80 7.78 19.01
CA LEU A 161 -8.30 6.70 18.12
C LEU A 161 -7.23 7.10 17.13
N VAL A 162 -7.04 8.37 16.79
CA VAL A 162 -5.95 8.83 15.92
C VAL A 162 -4.70 9.04 16.77
N ASP A 163 -3.60 8.39 16.38
CA ASP A 163 -2.30 8.63 16.98
C ASP A 163 -1.73 9.96 16.48
N ALA A 164 -1.65 10.94 17.39
CA ALA A 164 -1.10 12.27 17.09
C ALA A 164 0.36 12.23 16.62
N TYR A 165 1.14 11.23 17.06
CA TYR A 165 2.52 11.04 16.60
C TYR A 165 2.59 10.42 15.19
N ALA A 166 1.60 9.63 14.79
CA ALA A 166 1.47 9.20 13.40
C ALA A 166 1.18 10.38 12.47
N ALA A 167 0.31 11.30 12.90
CA ALA A 167 0.06 12.54 12.15
C ALA A 167 1.32 13.44 12.09
N TYR A 168 2.06 13.56 13.20
CA TYR A 168 3.35 14.25 13.20
C TYR A 168 4.34 13.62 12.21
N GLN A 169 4.43 12.30 12.13
CA GLN A 169 5.30 11.63 11.16
C GLN A 169 4.93 11.97 9.70
N VAL A 170 3.65 12.12 9.40
CA VAL A 170 3.18 12.53 8.07
C VAL A 170 3.64 13.96 7.76
N LEU A 171 3.57 14.87 8.73
CA LEU A 171 4.06 16.25 8.60
C LEU A 171 5.58 16.26 8.42
N ASP A 172 6.34 15.62 9.32
CA ASP A 172 7.81 15.55 9.29
C ASP A 172 8.31 14.95 7.97
N ASP A 173 7.72 13.85 7.50
CA ASP A 173 8.06 13.25 6.20
C ASP A 173 7.88 14.22 5.03
N SER A 174 6.82 15.03 5.04
CA SER A 174 6.57 16.04 4.01
C SER A 174 7.51 17.23 4.15
N TRP A 175 7.80 17.61 5.39
CA TRP A 175 8.70 18.71 5.73
C TRP A 175 10.13 18.39 5.29
N GLN A 176 10.72 17.31 5.81
CA GLN A 176 12.12 16.97 5.59
C GLN A 176 12.44 16.57 4.14
N LYS A 177 11.48 15.94 3.45
CA LYS A 177 11.73 15.43 2.09
C LYS A 177 11.42 16.43 0.99
N THR A 178 10.65 17.48 1.28
CA THR A 178 10.13 18.35 0.23
C THR A 178 10.11 19.82 0.67
N ILE A 179 9.32 20.16 1.70
CA ILE A 179 8.97 21.55 1.99
C ILE A 179 10.20 22.37 2.43
N SER A 180 11.00 21.87 3.37
CA SER A 180 12.18 22.58 3.86
C SER A 180 13.22 22.82 2.77
N ILE A 181 13.45 21.83 1.91
CA ILE A 181 14.42 21.90 0.80
C ILE A 181 13.98 22.97 -0.21
N ASP A 182 12.69 22.96 -0.58
CA ASP A 182 12.15 23.93 -1.52
C ASP A 182 12.15 25.35 -0.92
N LEU A 183 11.83 25.50 0.38
CA LEU A 183 11.88 26.78 1.08
C LEU A 183 13.30 27.34 1.13
N GLU A 184 14.31 26.50 1.44
CA GLU A 184 15.71 26.90 1.39
C GLU A 184 16.09 27.42 -0.02
N THR A 185 15.68 26.70 -1.06
CA THR A 185 15.93 27.09 -2.45
C THR A 185 15.26 28.42 -2.79
N ILE A 186 13.99 28.61 -2.38
CA ILE A 186 13.27 29.87 -2.62
C ILE A 186 13.90 31.03 -1.85
N GLN A 187 14.38 30.83 -0.63
CA GLN A 187 15.02 31.84 0.17
C GLN A 187 16.40 32.26 -0.38
N ASP A 188 17.15 31.30 -0.91
CA ASP A 188 18.47 31.54 -1.48
C ASP A 188 18.40 32.17 -2.88
N GLU A 189 17.47 31.72 -3.74
CA GLU A 189 17.44 32.11 -5.14
C GLU A 189 16.29 33.07 -5.52
N GLY A 190 15.39 33.34 -4.58
CA GLY A 190 14.16 34.10 -4.80
C GLY A 190 13.00 33.24 -5.33
N HIS A 191 11.79 33.80 -5.30
CA HIS A 191 10.56 33.16 -5.76
C HIS A 191 10.62 32.69 -7.22
N ASP A 192 11.43 33.36 -8.05
CA ASP A 192 11.64 32.95 -9.46
C ASP A 192 12.27 31.55 -9.61
N ALA A 193 12.85 30.98 -8.55
CA ALA A 193 13.34 29.61 -8.53
C ALA A 193 12.24 28.60 -8.89
N VAL A 194 10.99 28.91 -8.54
CA VAL A 194 9.81 28.05 -8.85
C VAL A 194 9.59 27.90 -10.36
N ARG A 195 10.04 28.89 -11.17
CA ARG A 195 9.90 28.91 -12.64
C ARG A 195 11.12 28.37 -13.37
N LYS A 196 12.15 27.91 -12.64
CA LYS A 196 13.37 27.38 -13.24
C LYS A 196 13.21 25.92 -13.63
N VAL A 197 13.90 25.56 -14.71
CA VAL A 197 14.01 24.19 -15.23
C VAL A 197 15.46 23.87 -15.45
N ASP A 198 15.89 22.71 -14.95
CA ASP A 198 17.26 22.22 -15.05
C ASP A 198 17.38 21.12 -16.11
N ALA A 199 18.61 20.94 -16.62
CA ALA A 199 18.90 19.77 -17.45
C ALA A 199 18.87 18.49 -16.57
N ASN A 200 18.08 17.51 -16.98
CA ASN A 200 18.07 16.22 -16.31
C ASN A 200 19.36 15.47 -16.62
N MET A 201 20.24 15.30 -15.63
CA MET A 201 21.52 14.64 -15.80
C MET A 201 21.38 13.15 -15.48
N VAL A 202 21.66 12.29 -16.47
CA VAL A 202 21.62 10.83 -16.31
C VAL A 202 22.98 10.21 -16.55
N VAL A 203 23.30 9.16 -15.78
CA VAL A 203 24.55 8.43 -15.94
C VAL A 203 24.38 7.39 -17.07
N LYS A 204 25.12 7.56 -18.16
CA LYS A 204 25.16 6.59 -19.28
C LYS A 204 26.55 5.97 -19.41
N LYS A 205 26.63 4.66 -19.68
CA LYS A 205 27.90 3.99 -19.98
C LYS A 205 28.39 4.35 -21.37
N LYS A 206 29.51 5.06 -21.46
CA LYS A 206 30.18 5.41 -22.72
C LYS A 206 31.62 4.89 -22.68
N GLY A 207 31.94 3.91 -23.55
CA GLY A 207 33.27 3.29 -23.58
C GLY A 207 33.69 2.59 -22.28
N GLY A 208 32.75 2.00 -21.54
CA GLY A 208 33.01 1.29 -20.26
C GLY A 208 33.15 2.20 -19.02
N LYS A 209 32.97 3.53 -19.18
CA LYS A 209 32.98 4.52 -18.09
C LYS A 209 31.59 5.10 -17.91
N ASP A 210 31.22 5.35 -16.67
CA ASP A 210 30.02 6.08 -16.34
C ASP A 210 30.26 7.57 -16.63
N VAL A 211 29.40 8.16 -17.48
CA VAL A 211 29.45 9.57 -17.88
C VAL A 211 28.09 10.18 -17.70
N GLU A 212 28.04 11.31 -17.00
CA GLU A 212 26.82 12.12 -16.87
C GLU A 212 26.54 12.84 -18.19
N VAL A 213 25.35 12.67 -18.72
CA VAL A 213 24.88 13.33 -19.93
C VAL A 213 23.47 13.88 -19.72
N PRO A 214 23.14 15.03 -20.33
CA PRO A 214 21.79 15.55 -20.25
C PRO A 214 20.82 14.65 -21.03
N ASP A 215 19.67 14.36 -20.43
CA ASP A 215 18.60 13.55 -21.03
C ASP A 215 17.23 14.13 -20.64
N GLY A 216 16.84 15.18 -21.35
CA GLY A 216 15.63 15.94 -21.08
C GLY A 216 15.77 17.00 -19.98
N TRP A 217 14.65 17.36 -19.39
CA TRP A 217 14.52 18.46 -18.44
C TRP A 217 13.87 17.99 -17.15
N VAL A 218 14.14 18.68 -16.05
CA VAL A 218 13.50 18.50 -14.75
C VAL A 218 13.20 19.86 -14.14
N GLY A 219 12.08 20.03 -13.51
CA GLY A 219 11.78 21.28 -12.82
C GLY A 219 12.67 21.47 -11.60
N HIS A 220 13.17 22.68 -11.41
CA HIS A 220 14.06 23.02 -10.29
C HIS A 220 13.37 22.81 -8.95
N ILE A 221 12.13 23.28 -8.83
CA ILE A 221 11.25 23.07 -7.66
C ILE A 221 10.02 22.27 -8.06
N LEU A 222 9.35 22.61 -9.16
CA LEU A 222 8.08 21.99 -9.57
C LEU A 222 8.30 20.71 -10.36
N PRO A 223 7.81 19.54 -9.88
CA PRO A 223 7.89 18.28 -10.64
C PRO A 223 7.10 18.39 -11.95
N PHE A 224 7.63 17.81 -13.02
CA PHE A 224 6.99 17.84 -14.34
C PHE A 224 5.63 17.16 -14.34
N ASP A 225 5.49 16.01 -13.67
CA ASP A 225 4.24 15.26 -13.56
C ASP A 225 3.12 16.09 -12.92
N LEU A 226 3.44 16.89 -11.89
CA LEU A 226 2.48 17.80 -11.26
C LEU A 226 1.99 18.85 -12.26
N VAL A 227 2.89 19.48 -13.01
CA VAL A 227 2.55 20.51 -14.00
C VAL A 227 1.78 19.92 -15.16
N GLN A 228 2.21 18.77 -15.67
CA GLN A 228 1.54 18.01 -16.74
C GLN A 228 0.12 17.62 -16.32
N GLY A 229 -0.04 17.08 -15.10
CA GLY A 229 -1.35 16.69 -14.57
C GLY A 229 -2.32 17.85 -14.40
N LYS A 230 -1.83 19.09 -14.20
CA LYS A 230 -2.69 20.27 -14.00
C LYS A 230 -2.95 21.05 -15.28
N TYR A 231 -1.97 21.16 -16.18
CA TYR A 231 -2.04 22.05 -17.35
C TYR A 231 -1.98 21.35 -18.70
N LEU A 232 -1.53 20.11 -18.78
CA LEU A 232 -1.29 19.38 -20.03
C LEU A 232 -2.05 18.04 -20.05
N THR A 233 -3.22 17.99 -19.45
CA THR A 233 -4.04 16.76 -19.36
C THR A 233 -4.45 16.18 -20.71
N SER A 234 -4.63 17.02 -21.73
CA SER A 234 -4.96 16.58 -23.09
C SER A 234 -3.79 15.84 -23.74
N ASP A 235 -2.55 16.34 -23.54
CA ASP A 235 -1.35 15.70 -24.05
C ASP A 235 -1.09 14.35 -23.34
N LEU A 236 -1.33 14.29 -22.03
CA LEU A 236 -1.27 13.04 -21.26
C LEU A 236 -2.32 12.02 -21.74
N ALA A 237 -3.55 12.46 -22.02
CA ALA A 237 -4.60 11.59 -22.53
C ALA A 237 -4.28 11.04 -23.93
N GLU A 238 -3.64 11.85 -24.80
CA GLU A 238 -3.18 11.40 -26.10
C GLU A 238 -2.09 10.31 -25.95
N ILE A 239 -1.10 10.52 -25.10
CA ILE A 239 -0.05 9.53 -24.81
C ILE A 239 -0.67 8.24 -24.25
N ALA A 240 -1.60 8.35 -23.28
CA ALA A 240 -2.28 7.20 -22.69
C ALA A 240 -3.04 6.37 -23.73
N THR A 241 -3.61 7.01 -24.76
CA THR A 241 -4.29 6.32 -25.87
C THR A 241 -3.32 5.47 -26.67
N PHE A 242 -2.12 5.98 -26.97
CA PHE A 242 -1.09 5.22 -27.67
C PHE A 242 -0.49 4.12 -26.78
N GLU A 243 -0.34 4.34 -25.48
CA GLU A 243 0.13 3.34 -24.54
C GLU A 243 -0.88 2.20 -24.35
N SER A 244 -2.18 2.51 -24.31
CA SER A 244 -3.24 1.51 -24.35
C SER A 244 -3.15 0.67 -25.63
N ARG A 245 -2.95 1.31 -26.79
CA ARG A 245 -2.77 0.59 -28.07
C ARG A 245 -1.56 -0.33 -28.04
N LEU A 246 -0.45 0.06 -27.41
CA LEU A 246 0.73 -0.82 -27.24
C LEU A 246 0.39 -2.05 -26.40
N SER A 247 -0.38 -1.88 -25.35
CA SER A 247 -0.85 -3.02 -24.52
C SER A 247 -1.74 -3.96 -25.34
N ASP A 248 -2.68 -3.40 -26.10
CA ASP A 248 -3.59 -4.19 -26.96
C ASP A 248 -2.80 -4.97 -28.02
N ILE A 249 -1.83 -4.34 -28.70
CA ILE A 249 -0.95 -5.01 -29.67
C ILE A 249 -0.20 -6.17 -29.00
N GLY A 250 0.31 -5.98 -27.78
CA GLY A 250 0.96 -7.05 -27.03
C GLY A 250 0.04 -8.24 -26.78
N GLY A 251 -1.22 -7.97 -26.39
CA GLY A 251 -2.26 -8.99 -26.25
C GLY A 251 -2.58 -9.68 -27.58
N GLU A 252 -2.81 -8.93 -28.65
CA GLU A 252 -3.09 -9.49 -29.98
C GLU A 252 -1.95 -10.39 -30.49
N ILE A 253 -0.69 -10.04 -30.23
CA ILE A 253 0.47 -10.87 -30.58
C ILE A 253 0.49 -12.16 -29.76
N ALA A 254 0.21 -12.07 -28.46
CA ALA A 254 0.14 -13.23 -27.58
C ALA A 254 -1.00 -14.17 -27.99
N ASP A 255 -2.17 -13.63 -28.31
CA ASP A 255 -3.33 -14.40 -28.80
C ASP A 255 -3.01 -15.14 -30.10
N ILE A 256 -2.33 -14.49 -31.03
CA ILE A 256 -1.89 -15.14 -32.30
C ILE A 256 -0.97 -16.32 -31.96
N LEU A 257 -0.01 -16.13 -31.07
CA LEU A 257 0.96 -17.15 -30.71
C LEU A 257 0.28 -18.34 -29.97
N GLU A 258 -0.65 -18.06 -29.04
CA GLU A 258 -1.38 -19.10 -28.31
C GLU A 258 -2.24 -19.95 -29.23
N ASN A 259 -2.83 -19.36 -30.27
CA ASN A 259 -3.68 -20.04 -31.24
C ASN A 259 -2.91 -20.81 -32.32
N LEU A 260 -1.56 -20.78 -32.35
CA LEU A 260 -0.77 -21.63 -33.24
C LEU A 260 -0.65 -23.03 -32.69
N ASP A 261 -0.77 -24.03 -33.57
CA ASP A 261 -0.53 -25.43 -33.24
C ASP A 261 0.96 -25.67 -32.92
N GLU A 262 1.25 -26.65 -32.06
CA GLU A 262 2.64 -26.98 -31.66
C GLU A 262 3.50 -27.42 -32.84
N ASP A 263 2.89 -28.08 -33.83
CA ASP A 263 3.58 -28.48 -35.06
C ASP A 263 3.98 -27.24 -35.88
N ASP A 264 3.12 -26.23 -35.97
CA ASP A 264 3.39 -24.96 -36.64
C ASP A 264 4.47 -24.16 -35.94
N LYS A 265 4.42 -24.07 -34.60
CA LYS A 265 5.43 -23.39 -33.76
C LYS A 265 6.81 -23.98 -33.97
N SER A 266 6.91 -25.30 -34.01
CA SER A 266 8.16 -26.06 -34.18
C SER A 266 8.67 -26.08 -35.59
N SER A 267 7.85 -25.76 -36.61
CA SER A 267 8.18 -25.75 -38.02
C SER A 267 8.93 -24.48 -38.49
N THR A 268 9.05 -23.46 -37.64
CA THR A 268 9.57 -22.16 -38.03
C THR A 268 10.54 -21.57 -37.01
N ASP A 269 11.60 -20.91 -37.49
CA ASP A 269 12.50 -20.10 -36.67
C ASP A 269 11.85 -18.77 -36.22
N ALA A 270 10.66 -18.44 -36.74
CA ALA A 270 9.94 -17.21 -36.37
C ALA A 270 9.33 -17.24 -34.97
N VAL A 271 9.22 -18.43 -34.36
CA VAL A 271 8.82 -18.66 -32.94
C VAL A 271 10.08 -19.08 -32.19
N SER A 272 10.22 -18.64 -30.94
CA SER A 272 11.32 -19.01 -30.05
C SER A 272 11.28 -20.52 -29.71
N GLU A 273 12.43 -21.10 -29.36
CA GLU A 273 12.55 -22.56 -29.04
C GLU A 273 11.62 -23.01 -27.91
N ASP A 274 11.30 -22.10 -26.97
CA ASP A 274 10.36 -22.32 -25.86
C ASP A 274 8.88 -22.13 -26.26
N GLY A 275 8.61 -21.66 -27.49
CA GLY A 275 7.25 -21.44 -28.00
C GLY A 275 6.55 -20.20 -27.46
N ASP A 276 7.20 -19.38 -26.62
CA ASP A 276 6.58 -18.32 -25.83
C ASP A 276 6.64 -16.93 -26.48
N SER A 277 7.35 -16.76 -27.60
CA SER A 277 7.50 -15.47 -28.25
C SER A 277 7.84 -15.58 -29.74
N PHE A 278 7.51 -14.54 -30.51
CA PHE A 278 7.99 -14.42 -31.88
C PHE A 278 9.40 -13.80 -31.91
N VAL A 279 10.26 -14.36 -32.74
CA VAL A 279 11.59 -13.80 -33.06
C VAL A 279 11.46 -12.81 -34.21
N ALA A 280 11.38 -11.52 -33.90
CA ALA A 280 11.03 -10.44 -34.83
C ALA A 280 11.87 -10.44 -36.14
N ALA A 281 13.16 -10.80 -36.05
CA ALA A 281 14.05 -10.87 -37.25
C ALA A 281 13.69 -12.04 -38.17
N GLU A 282 13.39 -13.20 -37.58
CA GLU A 282 13.04 -14.41 -38.33
C GLU A 282 11.58 -14.35 -38.79
N LEU A 283 10.65 -13.80 -38.01
CA LEU A 283 9.29 -13.51 -38.44
C LEU A 283 9.26 -12.64 -39.68
N LYS A 284 10.07 -11.58 -39.73
CA LYS A 284 10.19 -10.72 -40.90
C LYS A 284 10.74 -11.45 -42.15
N LYS A 285 11.66 -12.43 -41.96
CA LYS A 285 12.18 -13.26 -43.05
C LYS A 285 11.11 -14.23 -43.56
N ALA A 286 10.39 -14.89 -42.62
CA ALA A 286 9.31 -15.82 -42.96
C ALA A 286 8.22 -15.11 -43.77
N VAL A 287 7.73 -13.97 -43.30
CA VAL A 287 6.71 -13.18 -44.00
C VAL A 287 7.19 -12.71 -45.38
N LYS A 288 8.48 -12.37 -45.55
CA LYS A 288 9.05 -12.03 -46.87
C LYS A 288 9.04 -13.22 -47.81
N SER A 289 9.21 -14.46 -47.33
CA SER A 289 9.15 -15.66 -48.16
C SER A 289 7.71 -16.05 -48.54
N ILE A 290 6.73 -15.80 -47.69
CA ILE A 290 5.30 -16.02 -47.94
C ILE A 290 4.82 -15.08 -49.07
N GLY A 291 5.32 -13.85 -49.10
CA GLY A 291 4.96 -12.88 -50.14
C GLY A 291 3.60 -12.26 -49.95
N LYS A 292 2.89 -11.94 -51.08
CA LYS A 292 1.64 -11.16 -51.01
C LYS A 292 0.38 -11.99 -50.81
N ASN A 293 0.44 -13.30 -51.02
CA ASN A 293 -0.72 -14.20 -50.94
C ASN A 293 -0.45 -15.33 -49.95
N PRO A 294 -0.80 -15.18 -48.67
CA PRO A 294 -0.69 -16.25 -47.66
C PRO A 294 -1.65 -17.37 -48.03
N GLU A 295 -1.14 -18.60 -48.15
CA GLU A 295 -1.91 -19.77 -48.61
C GLU A 295 -2.57 -20.51 -47.43
N THR A 296 -1.89 -20.57 -46.28
CA THR A 296 -2.32 -21.29 -45.09
C THR A 296 -2.82 -20.35 -43.98
N ASP A 297 -3.51 -20.89 -42.96
CA ASP A 297 -3.90 -20.13 -41.75
C ASP A 297 -2.65 -19.73 -40.95
N PHE A 298 -1.62 -20.57 -40.96
CA PHE A 298 -0.34 -20.29 -40.34
C PHE A 298 0.36 -19.10 -41.04
N ASP A 299 0.39 -19.05 -42.41
CA ASP A 299 0.95 -17.90 -43.14
C ASP A 299 0.21 -16.60 -42.77
N ARG A 300 -1.13 -16.67 -42.68
CA ARG A 300 -1.96 -15.52 -42.28
C ARG A 300 -1.64 -15.04 -40.86
N ALA A 301 -1.40 -15.98 -39.94
CA ALA A 301 -1.02 -15.66 -38.55
C ALA A 301 0.35 -14.96 -38.50
N LEU A 302 1.37 -15.47 -39.21
CA LEU A 302 2.69 -14.83 -39.29
C LEU A 302 2.63 -13.42 -39.92
N VAL A 303 1.84 -13.25 -40.99
CA VAL A 303 1.65 -11.93 -41.64
C VAL A 303 0.96 -10.95 -40.69
N SER A 304 -0.06 -11.42 -39.93
CA SER A 304 -0.76 -10.62 -38.92
C SER A 304 0.17 -10.23 -37.78
N ALA A 305 0.95 -11.17 -37.25
CA ALA A 305 1.95 -10.89 -36.21
C ALA A 305 2.98 -9.84 -36.70
N GLN A 306 3.53 -9.98 -37.93
CA GLN A 306 4.47 -9.01 -38.47
C GLN A 306 3.87 -7.61 -38.62
N ARG A 307 2.59 -7.51 -39.01
CA ARG A 307 1.89 -6.23 -39.10
C ARG A 307 1.77 -5.58 -37.71
N LEU A 308 1.46 -6.37 -36.68
CA LEU A 308 1.40 -5.88 -35.30
C LEU A 308 2.77 -5.42 -34.79
N PHE A 309 3.85 -6.14 -35.10
CA PHE A 309 5.21 -5.69 -34.76
C PHE A 309 5.62 -4.39 -35.47
N ASP A 310 5.19 -4.20 -36.73
CA ASP A 310 5.45 -2.96 -37.43
C ASP A 310 4.62 -1.80 -36.87
N GLU A 311 3.35 -2.05 -36.53
CA GLU A 311 2.49 -1.10 -35.81
C GLU A 311 3.08 -0.75 -34.44
N GLU A 312 3.49 -1.73 -33.65
CA GLU A 312 4.14 -1.54 -32.34
C GLU A 312 5.35 -0.59 -32.43
N ARG A 313 6.18 -0.78 -33.46
CA ARG A 313 7.34 0.07 -33.66
C ARG A 313 6.96 1.53 -33.95
N GLU A 314 5.95 1.75 -34.81
CA GLU A 314 5.46 3.10 -35.11
C GLU A 314 4.80 3.73 -33.89
N VAL A 315 3.98 2.99 -33.14
CA VAL A 315 3.35 3.49 -31.92
C VAL A 315 4.40 3.81 -30.85
N LYS A 316 5.39 2.96 -30.61
CA LYS A 316 6.53 3.24 -29.70
C LYS A 316 7.28 4.52 -30.10
N LYS A 317 7.49 4.75 -31.40
CA LYS A 317 8.13 5.97 -31.91
C LYS A 317 7.25 7.20 -31.64
N ASN A 318 5.93 7.08 -31.86
CA ASN A 318 4.98 8.16 -31.60
C ASN A 318 4.92 8.51 -30.11
N VAL A 319 4.82 7.51 -29.21
CA VAL A 319 4.88 7.72 -27.74
C VAL A 319 6.16 8.46 -27.34
N LYS A 320 7.31 8.03 -27.86
CA LYS A 320 8.59 8.70 -27.58
C LYS A 320 8.58 10.17 -28.02
N ASN A 321 8.08 10.45 -29.22
CA ASN A 321 8.01 11.81 -29.74
C ASN A 321 7.04 12.68 -28.94
N LEU A 322 5.87 12.15 -28.61
CA LEU A 322 4.87 12.84 -27.79
C LEU A 322 5.40 13.13 -26.37
N ARG A 323 6.07 12.19 -25.75
CA ARG A 323 6.71 12.42 -24.43
C ARG A 323 7.77 13.52 -24.50
N SER A 324 8.64 13.50 -25.53
CA SER A 324 9.62 14.58 -25.70
C SER A 324 8.96 15.95 -25.97
N ALA A 325 7.88 15.97 -26.74
CA ALA A 325 7.12 17.21 -26.97
C ALA A 325 6.40 17.68 -25.71
N LEU A 326 5.88 16.76 -24.90
CA LEU A 326 5.28 17.05 -23.60
C LEU A 326 6.30 17.69 -22.63
N ASP A 327 7.53 17.16 -22.58
CA ASP A 327 8.60 17.71 -21.73
C ASP A 327 8.95 19.14 -22.12
N GLU A 328 9.07 19.44 -23.42
CA GLU A 328 9.32 20.81 -23.91
C GLU A 328 8.14 21.76 -23.65
N LYS A 329 6.90 21.27 -23.79
CA LYS A 329 5.72 22.04 -23.42
C LYS A 329 5.69 22.32 -21.90
N THR A 330 6.00 21.30 -21.08
CA THR A 330 6.04 21.42 -19.61
C THR A 330 7.06 22.47 -19.21
N ARG A 331 8.25 22.43 -19.78
CA ARG A 331 9.28 23.44 -19.58
C ARG A 331 8.74 24.84 -19.90
N THR A 332 8.12 25.03 -21.06
CA THR A 332 7.56 26.31 -21.49
C THR A 332 6.48 26.81 -20.54
N VAL A 333 5.64 25.89 -20.03
CA VAL A 333 4.61 26.22 -19.03
C VAL A 333 5.26 26.70 -17.73
N ILE A 334 6.26 25.98 -17.20
CA ILE A 334 6.96 26.34 -15.95
C ILE A 334 7.62 27.71 -16.08
N GLU A 335 8.39 27.93 -17.16
CA GLU A 335 9.08 29.20 -17.42
C GLU A 335 8.12 30.39 -17.61
N GLY A 336 6.88 30.14 -18.04
CA GLY A 336 5.83 31.13 -18.28
C GLY A 336 4.79 31.31 -17.17
N LEU A 337 4.94 30.66 -16.01
CA LEU A 337 3.97 30.78 -14.91
C LEU A 337 3.85 32.20 -14.37
N SER A 338 2.63 32.64 -14.08
CA SER A 338 2.39 33.82 -13.23
C SER A 338 2.69 33.50 -11.76
N ASP A 339 2.82 34.53 -10.89
CA ASP A 339 3.00 34.32 -9.46
C ASP A 339 1.87 33.48 -8.86
N GLU A 340 0.62 33.80 -9.21
CA GLU A 340 -0.56 33.07 -8.74
C GLU A 340 -0.53 31.59 -9.13
N HIS A 341 -0.17 31.28 -10.39
CA HIS A 341 -0.08 29.89 -10.84
C HIS A 341 1.10 29.12 -10.23
N ALA A 342 2.23 29.82 -9.97
CA ALA A 342 3.37 29.26 -9.27
C ALA A 342 3.00 28.89 -7.82
N ASP A 343 2.31 29.79 -7.12
CA ASP A 343 1.81 29.58 -5.77
C ASP A 343 0.76 28.45 -5.70
N ASP A 344 -0.10 28.34 -6.70
CA ASP A 344 -1.07 27.23 -6.81
C ASP A 344 -0.38 25.88 -6.99
N LEU A 345 0.72 25.82 -7.75
CA LEU A 345 1.50 24.64 -7.92
C LEU A 345 2.33 24.28 -6.69
N LEU A 346 2.88 25.26 -5.98
CA LEU A 346 3.52 25.05 -4.68
C LEU A 346 2.53 24.48 -3.66
N ALA A 347 1.33 25.04 -3.59
CA ALA A 347 0.28 24.53 -2.73
C ALA A 347 -0.12 23.08 -3.11
N ALA A 348 -0.23 22.79 -4.41
CA ALA A 348 -0.49 21.43 -4.89
C ALA A 348 0.65 20.44 -4.57
N LYS A 349 1.90 20.90 -4.55
CA LYS A 349 3.07 20.09 -4.19
C LYS A 349 3.19 19.85 -2.69
N TRP A 350 2.96 20.86 -1.86
CA TRP A 350 3.23 20.80 -0.42
C TRP A 350 1.99 20.46 0.41
N VAL A 351 0.86 21.11 0.12
CA VAL A 351 -0.33 21.04 0.96
C VAL A 351 -1.22 19.87 0.61
N GLU A 352 -1.53 19.66 -0.68
CA GLU A 352 -2.48 18.60 -1.09
C GLU A 352 -2.02 17.18 -0.70
N PRO A 353 -0.73 16.77 -0.88
CA PRO A 353 -0.29 15.44 -0.47
C PRO A 353 -0.27 15.26 1.05
N LEU A 354 0.09 16.32 1.79
CA LEU A 354 0.07 16.30 3.25
C LEU A 354 -1.35 16.13 3.77
N GLN A 355 -2.30 16.94 3.26
CA GLN A 355 -3.70 16.84 3.63
C GLN A 355 -4.27 15.46 3.34
N ARG A 356 -4.05 14.92 2.13
CA ARG A 356 -4.55 13.59 1.75
C ARG A 356 -4.07 12.50 2.71
N LYS A 357 -2.78 12.50 3.09
CA LYS A 357 -2.24 11.53 4.04
C LYS A 357 -2.82 11.70 5.45
N LEU A 358 -3.06 12.94 5.89
CA LEU A 358 -3.72 13.18 7.17
C LEU A 358 -5.17 12.70 7.15
N GLU A 359 -5.89 12.87 6.04
CA GLU A 359 -7.27 12.40 5.86
C GLU A 359 -7.43 10.87 5.87
N GLU A 360 -6.34 10.11 5.64
CA GLU A 360 -6.32 8.65 5.72
C GLU A 360 -6.24 8.12 7.17
N LEU A 361 -5.75 8.92 8.12
CA LEU A 361 -5.50 8.47 9.50
C LEU A 361 -6.75 7.95 10.25
N PRO A 362 -7.93 8.58 10.19
CA PRO A 362 -9.10 8.04 10.87
C PRO A 362 -9.55 6.70 10.26
N GLN A 363 -9.37 6.50 8.94
CA GLN A 363 -9.67 5.22 8.30
C GLN A 363 -8.71 4.12 8.77
N THR A 364 -7.44 4.43 9.01
CA THR A 364 -6.47 3.48 9.58
C THR A 364 -6.95 2.95 10.93
N ALA A 365 -7.47 3.82 11.81
CA ALA A 365 -8.02 3.40 13.10
C ALA A 365 -9.27 2.50 12.95
N VAL A 366 -10.11 2.76 11.93
CA VAL A 366 -11.26 1.91 11.61
C VAL A 366 -10.82 0.56 11.04
N ASP A 367 -9.82 0.55 10.16
CA ASP A 367 -9.26 -0.68 9.60
C ASP A 367 -8.57 -1.56 10.66
N GLU A 368 -7.91 -0.95 11.66
CA GLU A 368 -7.37 -1.65 12.83
C GLU A 368 -8.48 -2.35 13.64
N LEU A 369 -9.61 -1.68 13.85
CA LEU A 369 -10.78 -2.30 14.51
C LEU A 369 -11.29 -3.49 13.68
N ILE A 370 -11.46 -3.33 12.37
CA ILE A 370 -11.92 -4.41 11.49
C ILE A 370 -10.96 -5.60 11.55
N ALA A 371 -9.66 -5.34 11.49
CA ALA A 371 -8.64 -6.38 11.61
C ALA A 371 -8.69 -7.09 12.97
N ALA A 372 -8.83 -6.36 14.05
CA ALA A 372 -8.91 -6.91 15.39
C ALA A 372 -10.17 -7.79 15.58
N VAL A 373 -11.32 -7.36 15.07
CA VAL A 373 -12.57 -8.14 15.15
C VAL A 373 -12.47 -9.43 14.32
N ASN A 374 -11.90 -9.34 13.09
CA ASN A 374 -11.69 -10.53 12.27
C ASN A 374 -10.69 -11.50 12.93
N ALA A 375 -9.59 -10.99 13.49
CA ALA A 375 -8.61 -11.82 14.19
C ALA A 375 -9.23 -12.55 15.41
N LEU A 376 -10.13 -11.91 16.17
CA LEU A 376 -10.87 -12.57 17.25
C LEU A 376 -11.79 -13.68 16.72
N ASN A 377 -12.48 -13.44 15.61
CA ASN A 377 -13.32 -14.45 14.98
C ASN A 377 -12.50 -15.64 14.49
N ASP A 378 -11.41 -15.39 13.79
CA ASP A 378 -10.54 -16.42 13.24
C ASP A 378 -9.87 -17.25 14.34
N LYS A 379 -9.48 -16.59 15.45
CA LYS A 379 -8.87 -17.23 16.62
C LYS A 379 -9.76 -18.36 17.21
N TYR A 380 -11.08 -18.15 17.26
CA TYR A 380 -12.01 -19.10 17.85
C TYR A 380 -12.91 -19.81 16.81
N SER A 381 -12.59 -19.71 15.51
CA SER A 381 -13.37 -20.29 14.41
C SER A 381 -13.28 -21.82 14.34
N THR A 382 -12.14 -22.38 14.77
CA THR A 382 -11.92 -23.83 14.77
C THR A 382 -11.85 -24.32 16.21
N THR A 383 -12.78 -25.18 16.59
CA THR A 383 -12.85 -25.73 17.94
C THR A 383 -12.07 -27.05 18.06
N TYR A 384 -11.77 -27.44 19.28
CA TYR A 384 -11.22 -28.77 19.56
C TYR A 384 -12.17 -29.87 19.05
N SER A 385 -13.48 -29.67 19.17
CA SER A 385 -14.51 -30.60 18.67
C SER A 385 -14.39 -30.77 17.16
N ASP A 386 -14.27 -29.67 16.41
CA ASP A 386 -14.10 -29.70 14.94
C ASP A 386 -12.83 -30.46 14.53
N VAL A 387 -11.73 -30.26 15.26
CA VAL A 387 -10.47 -30.97 14.99
C VAL A 387 -10.61 -32.45 15.27
N CYS A 388 -11.29 -32.87 16.34
CA CYS A 388 -11.55 -34.29 16.63
C CYS A 388 -12.40 -34.92 15.51
N GLU A 389 -13.46 -34.25 15.06
CA GLU A 389 -14.28 -34.74 13.95
C GLU A 389 -13.49 -34.87 12.63
N GLN A 390 -12.61 -33.91 12.33
CA GLN A 390 -11.74 -34.00 11.16
C GLN A 390 -10.76 -35.16 11.25
N ILE A 391 -10.21 -35.44 12.43
CA ILE A 391 -9.32 -36.60 12.66
C ILE A 391 -10.09 -37.88 12.43
N GLU A 392 -11.28 -38.05 13.02
CA GLU A 392 -12.11 -39.22 12.85
C GLU A 392 -12.50 -39.47 11.36
N GLN A 393 -12.82 -38.37 10.63
CA GLN A 393 -13.09 -38.43 9.19
C GLN A 393 -11.85 -38.86 8.39
N ALA A 394 -10.68 -38.26 8.68
CA ALA A 394 -9.44 -38.63 8.00
C ALA A 394 -9.01 -40.09 8.28
N GLU A 395 -9.18 -40.56 9.52
CA GLU A 395 -8.91 -41.94 9.90
C GLU A 395 -9.86 -42.89 9.16
N ALA A 396 -11.15 -42.56 9.05
CA ALA A 396 -12.13 -43.37 8.30
C ALA A 396 -11.81 -43.37 6.79
N GLU A 397 -11.46 -42.24 6.19
CA GLU A 397 -11.05 -42.15 4.78
C GLU A 397 -9.78 -42.98 4.50
N LEU A 398 -8.78 -42.88 5.37
CA LEU A 398 -7.56 -43.70 5.28
C LEU A 398 -7.86 -45.18 5.41
N GLY A 399 -8.72 -45.56 6.36
CA GLY A 399 -9.19 -46.92 6.50
C GLY A 399 -9.88 -47.48 5.24
N ASN A 400 -10.69 -46.64 4.57
CA ASN A 400 -11.34 -46.98 3.30
C ASN A 400 -10.32 -47.12 2.16
N MET A 401 -9.35 -46.24 2.05
CA MET A 401 -8.28 -46.31 1.05
C MET A 401 -7.40 -47.56 1.25
N LEU A 402 -7.04 -47.89 2.49
CA LEU A 402 -6.33 -49.12 2.83
C LEU A 402 -7.12 -50.37 2.45
N GLY A 403 -8.46 -50.31 2.55
CA GLY A 403 -9.34 -51.43 2.13
C GLY A 403 -9.36 -51.72 0.62
N GLN A 404 -8.90 -50.74 -0.21
CA GLN A 404 -8.81 -50.89 -1.68
C GLN A 404 -7.44 -51.46 -2.12
N LEU A 405 -6.47 -51.52 -1.23
CA LEU A 405 -5.16 -52.07 -1.54
C LEU A 405 -5.25 -53.61 -1.63
N THR A 406 -4.50 -54.16 -2.56
CA THR A 406 -4.35 -55.63 -2.75
C THR A 406 -2.87 -55.99 -2.65
N GLY A 407 -2.56 -57.07 -1.97
CA GLY A 407 -1.19 -57.55 -1.77
C GLY A 407 -1.12 -59.06 -1.53
N ASN A 408 0.05 -59.53 -1.16
CA ASN A 408 0.23 -60.91 -0.72
C ASN A 408 -0.41 -61.13 0.68
N GLU A 409 -0.41 -62.35 1.17
CA GLU A 409 -1.04 -62.75 2.44
C GLU A 409 -0.45 -61.98 3.65
N PHE A 410 0.85 -61.64 3.63
CA PHE A 410 1.54 -60.89 4.70
C PHE A 410 1.20 -59.40 4.62
N ASP A 411 1.13 -58.84 3.41
CA ASP A 411 0.72 -57.45 3.18
C ASP A 411 -0.72 -57.23 3.65
N MET A 412 -1.61 -58.13 3.33
CA MET A 412 -3.03 -58.06 3.74
C MET A 412 -3.21 -58.19 5.25
N ALA A 413 -2.38 -58.98 5.93
CA ALA A 413 -2.39 -59.06 7.39
C ALA A 413 -1.92 -57.74 8.03
N GLY A 414 -0.87 -57.12 7.48
CA GLY A 414 -0.37 -55.79 7.94
C GLY A 414 -1.40 -54.69 7.72
N ILE A 415 -2.08 -54.68 6.55
CA ILE A 415 -3.16 -53.72 6.25
C ILE A 415 -4.33 -53.87 7.22
N ALA A 416 -4.72 -55.12 7.56
CA ALA A 416 -5.79 -55.38 8.52
C ALA A 416 -5.46 -54.89 9.92
N GLU A 417 -4.21 -55.08 10.39
CA GLU A 417 -3.75 -54.58 11.68
C GLU A 417 -3.70 -53.04 11.70
N LEU A 418 -3.20 -52.41 10.60
CA LEU A 418 -3.18 -50.95 10.47
C LEU A 418 -4.60 -50.36 10.50
N LYS A 419 -5.58 -50.98 9.82
CA LYS A 419 -6.99 -50.57 9.88
C LYS A 419 -7.54 -50.62 11.30
N THR A 420 -7.23 -51.68 12.05
CA THR A 420 -7.65 -51.79 13.46
C THR A 420 -7.06 -50.69 14.34
N LEU A 421 -5.79 -50.27 14.09
CA LEU A 421 -5.16 -49.16 14.79
C LEU A 421 -5.78 -47.79 14.46
N LEU A 422 -6.38 -47.63 13.28
CA LEU A 422 -7.12 -46.46 12.83
C LEU A 422 -8.60 -46.44 13.28
N GLY A 423 -9.00 -47.35 14.21
CA GLY A 423 -10.37 -47.41 14.72
C GLY A 423 -11.36 -48.12 13.78
N GLY A 424 -10.91 -48.76 12.70
CA GLY A 424 -11.74 -49.59 11.83
C GLY A 424 -11.94 -51.00 12.38
N GLU A 425 -13.22 -51.46 12.50
CA GLU A 425 -13.55 -52.88 12.77
C GLU A 425 -13.14 -53.78 11.60
#